data_06654aba7eaf92c78701219ce992b323
#
_entry.id   06654aba7eaf92c78701219ce992b323
#
_cell.length_a   1.000
_cell.length_b   1.000
_cell.length_c   1.000
_cell.angle_alpha   90.00
_cell.angle_beta   90.00
_cell.angle_gamma   90.00
#
_symmetry.space_group_name_H-M   'P 1'
#
loop_
_entity.id
_entity.type
_entity.pdbx_description
1 polymer ?
#
loop_
_entity_poly.entity_id
_entity_poly.type
_entity_poly.pdbx_seq_one_letter_code
_entity_poly.pdbx_strand_id
1 'polypeptide(L)'
;TELGALRGYIGLRGQANNDSSRGVNVDQAFIELGGLKVGYMYTWWDDDLSGETDILSSNTTRGNALRYTYDAGSFYAGISVEELDAGRDVSNISAEITKGGSFEGPNNVGVSGIIGAKFGAVTANLLGSYDTDQENGAIRAIVYADIGPGTFGLSGVWASGANYYYEESEWAVAAEYAIKATDKLTITPAAQYLGTIDIAPDNDFTGDRDAWRAGVTVDYKITQGLDAKVAVNYQDVDGTDGVNGAGDSWTGFVRLQRTF
;
A
#
# COMPACT_ATOMS: atom_id res chain seq x y z
N THR A 1 -15.77 25.42 -14.69
CA THR A 1 -16.77 24.90 -15.65
C THR A 1 -18.09 24.63 -14.93
N GLU A 2 -19.16 24.36 -15.66
CA GLU A 2 -20.45 23.92 -15.08
C GLU A 2 -20.34 22.57 -14.36
N LEU A 3 -19.31 21.78 -14.68
CA LEU A 3 -19.01 20.49 -14.07
C LEU A 3 -18.04 20.59 -12.86
N GLY A 4 -17.68 21.79 -12.44
CA GLY A 4 -16.77 22.05 -11.33
C GLY A 4 -15.41 22.64 -11.75
N ALA A 5 -14.46 22.64 -10.83
CA ALA A 5 -13.10 23.12 -11.08
C ALA A 5 -12.35 22.15 -12.00
N LEU A 6 -11.68 22.69 -13.03
CA LEU A 6 -10.71 21.97 -13.85
C LEU A 6 -9.32 22.18 -13.28
N ARG A 7 -8.62 21.13 -12.97
CA ARG A 7 -7.25 21.15 -12.44
C ARG A 7 -6.33 20.25 -13.27
N GLY A 8 -5.15 20.74 -13.63
CA GLY A 8 -4.02 19.91 -14.08
C GLY A 8 -3.01 19.78 -12.94
N TYR A 9 -2.42 18.61 -12.78
CA TYR A 9 -1.39 18.34 -11.80
C TYR A 9 -0.20 17.64 -12.45
N ILE A 10 1.01 18.11 -12.14
CA ILE A 10 2.27 17.42 -12.50
C ILE A 10 3.15 17.45 -11.26
N GLY A 11 3.48 16.28 -10.73
CA GLY A 11 4.44 16.07 -9.67
C GLY A 11 5.76 15.54 -10.25
N LEU A 12 6.88 16.12 -9.82
CA LEU A 12 8.22 15.67 -10.19
C LEU A 12 8.92 15.11 -8.97
N ARG A 13 9.61 13.98 -9.13
CA ARG A 13 10.40 13.33 -8.10
C ARG A 13 11.86 13.26 -8.51
N GLY A 14 12.74 13.92 -7.74
CA GLY A 14 14.18 13.81 -7.88
C GLY A 14 14.73 12.70 -6.99
N GLN A 15 15.67 11.92 -7.52
CA GLN A 15 16.40 10.88 -6.80
C GLN A 15 17.90 11.13 -6.90
N ALA A 16 18.62 10.93 -5.79
CA ALA A 16 20.08 11.07 -5.72
C ALA A 16 20.64 9.96 -4.82
N ASN A 17 20.51 8.71 -5.27
CA ASN A 17 21.03 7.53 -4.58
C ASN A 17 22.52 7.32 -4.83
N ASN A 18 23.19 6.55 -3.97
CA ASN A 18 24.60 6.16 -4.16
C ASN A 18 24.83 5.23 -5.35
N ASP A 19 23.77 4.51 -5.77
CA ASP A 19 23.78 3.75 -7.01
C ASP A 19 23.62 4.68 -8.23
N SER A 20 23.52 4.11 -9.41
CA SER A 20 23.37 4.86 -10.66
C SER A 20 22.01 5.53 -10.84
N SER A 21 21.07 5.31 -9.93
CA SER A 21 19.69 5.82 -10.00
C SER A 21 19.64 7.30 -9.60
N ARG A 22 20.08 8.18 -10.50
CA ARG A 22 20.00 9.63 -10.33
C ARG A 22 19.18 10.20 -11.46
N GLY A 23 18.11 10.89 -11.15
CA GLY A 23 17.25 11.45 -12.17
C GLY A 23 16.08 12.23 -11.62
N VAL A 24 15.34 12.83 -12.53
CA VAL A 24 14.05 13.46 -12.25
C VAL A 24 13.01 12.72 -13.07
N ASN A 25 12.02 12.18 -12.39
CA ASN A 25 10.93 11.44 -13.01
C ASN A 25 9.60 12.13 -12.74
N VAL A 26 8.60 11.89 -13.58
CA VAL A 26 7.22 12.26 -13.29
C VAL A 26 6.70 11.33 -12.19
N ASP A 27 6.31 11.92 -11.07
CA ASP A 27 5.70 11.17 -9.95
C ASP A 27 4.21 10.94 -10.18
N GLN A 28 3.51 11.97 -10.62
CA GLN A 28 2.12 11.93 -11.08
C GLN A 28 1.88 12.98 -12.17
N ALA A 29 0.98 12.70 -13.12
CA ALA A 29 0.52 13.67 -14.11
C ALA A 29 -0.93 13.37 -14.48
N PHE A 30 -1.88 14.21 -14.08
CA PHE A 30 -3.29 13.98 -14.32
C PHE A 30 -4.09 15.27 -14.50
N ILE A 31 -5.27 15.13 -15.08
CA ILE A 31 -6.31 16.17 -15.15
C ILE A 31 -7.48 15.73 -14.27
N GLU A 32 -8.05 16.68 -13.56
CA GLU A 32 -9.21 16.47 -12.68
C GLU A 32 -10.32 17.47 -13.02
N LEU A 33 -11.55 16.97 -13.13
CA LEU A 33 -12.76 17.76 -13.36
C LEU A 33 -13.90 17.22 -12.51
N GLY A 34 -14.29 17.96 -11.49
CA GLY A 34 -15.23 17.45 -10.50
C GLY A 34 -14.71 16.18 -9.84
N GLY A 35 -15.49 15.09 -9.87
CA GLY A 35 -15.06 13.78 -9.36
C GLY A 35 -14.26 12.93 -10.35
N LEU A 36 -14.10 13.37 -11.60
CA LEU A 36 -13.38 12.65 -12.64
C LEU A 36 -11.90 12.99 -12.61
N LYS A 37 -11.02 11.97 -12.65
CA LYS A 37 -9.57 12.13 -12.72
C LYS A 37 -9.01 11.19 -13.80
N VAL A 38 -8.12 11.71 -14.66
CA VAL A 38 -7.52 10.96 -15.78
C VAL A 38 -6.03 11.24 -15.88
N GLY A 39 -5.22 10.23 -15.95
CA GLY A 39 -3.77 10.31 -16.15
C GLY A 39 -3.00 9.36 -15.24
N TYR A 40 -1.69 9.62 -15.09
CA TYR A 40 -0.80 8.84 -14.25
C TYR A 40 -0.89 9.29 -12.79
N MET A 41 -1.31 8.39 -11.90
CA MET A 41 -1.60 8.72 -10.50
C MET A 41 -1.42 7.53 -9.57
N TYR A 42 -1.39 7.79 -8.26
CA TYR A 42 -1.46 6.73 -7.27
C TYR A 42 -2.79 5.98 -7.34
N THR A 43 -2.72 4.64 -7.25
CA THR A 43 -3.90 3.80 -7.05
C THR A 43 -4.38 3.92 -5.60
N TRP A 44 -5.56 3.40 -5.29
CA TRP A 44 -6.04 3.35 -3.90
C TRP A 44 -5.27 2.32 -3.04
N TRP A 45 -4.44 1.47 -3.67
CA TRP A 45 -3.60 0.50 -2.96
C TRP A 45 -2.34 1.13 -2.35
N ASP A 46 -2.00 2.38 -2.72
CA ASP A 46 -0.92 3.13 -2.08
C ASP A 46 -1.25 3.54 -0.62
N ASP A 47 -2.54 3.52 -0.25
CA ASP A 47 -2.98 3.78 1.12
C ASP A 47 -2.78 2.52 1.99
N ASP A 48 -2.18 2.69 3.17
CA ASP A 48 -1.89 1.64 4.16
C ASP A 48 -2.12 2.16 5.58
N LEU A 49 -1.66 1.45 6.60
CA LEU A 49 -1.67 1.95 7.97
C LEU A 49 -0.64 3.08 8.15
N SER A 50 -0.75 3.86 9.20
CA SER A 50 0.05 5.07 9.41
C SER A 50 1.51 4.80 9.80
N GLY A 51 1.78 3.60 10.31
CA GLY A 51 3.11 3.10 10.66
C GLY A 51 3.88 2.59 9.44
N GLU A 52 5.05 2.03 9.69
CA GLU A 52 5.92 1.50 8.62
C GLU A 52 6.18 -0.01 8.83
N THR A 53 5.22 -0.70 9.47
CA THR A 53 5.38 -2.12 9.79
C THR A 53 4.64 -3.01 8.81
N ASP A 54 3.42 -2.62 8.41
CA ASP A 54 2.59 -3.42 7.54
C ASP A 54 3.05 -3.38 6.07
N ILE A 55 2.66 -4.43 5.35
CA ILE A 55 2.78 -4.56 3.89
C ILE A 55 1.40 -4.97 3.36
N LEU A 56 0.59 -3.98 3.03
CA LEU A 56 -0.82 -4.12 2.65
C LEU A 56 -1.09 -3.72 1.19
N SER A 57 -0.05 -3.38 0.46
CA SER A 57 -0.11 -3.04 -0.97
C SER A 57 0.99 -3.75 -1.74
N SER A 58 0.83 -3.84 -3.05
CA SER A 58 1.92 -4.30 -3.92
C SER A 58 2.97 -3.20 -4.13
N ASN A 59 4.11 -3.58 -4.68
CA ASN A 59 5.19 -2.64 -5.01
C ASN A 59 4.81 -1.62 -6.10
N THR A 60 3.72 -1.83 -6.83
CA THR A 60 3.27 -0.96 -7.91
C THR A 60 1.98 -0.24 -7.52
N THR A 61 2.14 0.94 -6.98
CA THR A 61 1.03 1.75 -6.43
C THR A 61 0.61 2.88 -7.36
N ARG A 62 1.16 2.98 -8.57
CA ARG A 62 0.87 4.04 -9.56
C ARG A 62 0.64 3.46 -10.94
N GLY A 63 -0.27 4.08 -11.69
CA GLY A 63 -0.56 3.72 -13.08
C GLY A 63 -1.36 4.80 -13.79
N ASN A 64 -1.50 4.66 -15.11
CA ASN A 64 -2.48 5.44 -15.86
C ASN A 64 -3.88 4.95 -15.49
N ALA A 65 -4.77 5.88 -15.19
CA ALA A 65 -6.11 5.54 -14.74
C ALA A 65 -7.17 6.53 -15.23
N LEU A 66 -8.37 6.02 -15.40
CA LEU A 66 -9.61 6.78 -15.49
C LEU A 66 -10.42 6.48 -14.24
N ARG A 67 -10.57 7.47 -13.37
CA ARG A 67 -11.19 7.33 -12.05
C ARG A 67 -12.32 8.32 -11.87
N TYR A 68 -13.41 7.85 -11.29
CA TYR A 68 -14.48 8.71 -10.79
C TYR A 68 -14.67 8.49 -9.30
N THR A 69 -14.75 9.57 -8.52
CA THR A 69 -15.02 9.54 -7.09
C THR A 69 -16.18 10.49 -6.77
N TYR A 70 -17.19 9.97 -6.11
CA TYR A 70 -18.25 10.73 -5.49
C TYR A 70 -17.93 10.89 -4.01
N ASP A 71 -17.92 12.13 -3.52
CA ASP A 71 -17.65 12.47 -2.12
C ASP A 71 -18.78 13.34 -1.56
N ALA A 72 -19.46 12.83 -0.53
CA ALA A 72 -20.52 13.51 0.23
C ALA A 72 -20.03 14.02 1.60
N GLY A 73 -18.72 14.03 1.86
CA GLY A 73 -18.10 14.46 3.11
C GLY A 73 -18.00 13.36 4.18
N SER A 74 -19.11 12.79 4.61
CA SER A 74 -19.12 11.66 5.57
C SER A 74 -19.06 10.28 4.91
N PHE A 75 -19.27 10.22 3.60
CA PHE A 75 -19.25 9.01 2.79
C PHE A 75 -18.64 9.35 1.42
N TYR A 76 -17.84 8.42 0.89
CA TYR A 76 -17.37 8.48 -0.49
C TYR A 76 -17.45 7.11 -1.15
N ALA A 77 -17.54 7.12 -2.48
CA ALA A 77 -17.45 5.92 -3.30
C ALA A 77 -16.73 6.24 -4.61
N GLY A 78 -15.96 5.31 -5.13
CA GLY A 78 -15.22 5.51 -6.37
C GLY A 78 -15.08 4.24 -7.19
N ILE A 79 -14.88 4.44 -8.49
CA ILE A 79 -14.51 3.39 -9.44
C ILE A 79 -13.34 3.89 -10.29
N SER A 80 -12.44 2.98 -10.62
CA SER A 80 -11.24 3.27 -11.42
C SER A 80 -11.01 2.15 -12.42
N VAL A 81 -10.64 2.50 -13.65
CA VAL A 81 -10.06 1.59 -14.63
C VAL A 81 -8.61 1.99 -14.79
N GLU A 82 -7.70 1.03 -14.71
CA GLU A 82 -6.28 1.24 -14.55
C GLU A 82 -5.51 0.42 -15.59
N GLU A 83 -4.50 1.04 -16.18
CA GLU A 83 -3.47 0.34 -16.96
C GLU A 83 -2.48 -0.26 -15.97
N LEU A 84 -2.35 -1.57 -15.97
CA LEU A 84 -1.43 -2.29 -15.12
C LEU A 84 -0.06 -2.41 -15.82
N ASP A 85 1.00 -2.41 -15.05
CA ASP A 85 2.36 -2.52 -15.60
C ASP A 85 2.65 -3.97 -16.01
N ALA A 86 3.06 -4.17 -17.25
CA ALA A 86 3.38 -5.49 -17.80
C ALA A 86 4.87 -5.84 -17.56
N GLY A 87 5.17 -7.13 -17.48
CA GLY A 87 6.55 -7.65 -17.42
C GLY A 87 7.22 -7.48 -16.05
N ARG A 88 6.46 -7.26 -15.00
CA ARG A 88 6.97 -7.27 -13.63
C ARG A 88 6.92 -8.69 -13.04
N ASP A 89 8.03 -9.13 -12.47
CA ASP A 89 8.07 -10.40 -11.74
C ASP A 89 7.21 -10.31 -10.46
N VAL A 90 6.47 -11.38 -10.19
CA VAL A 90 5.74 -11.55 -8.93
C VAL A 90 6.76 -11.75 -7.81
N SER A 91 6.65 -10.98 -6.74
CA SER A 91 7.55 -11.07 -5.59
C SER A 91 6.84 -10.67 -4.31
N ASN A 92 7.12 -11.39 -3.24
CA ASN A 92 6.56 -11.10 -1.92
C ASN A 92 7.59 -11.31 -0.80
N ILE A 93 7.12 -11.30 0.45
CA ILE A 93 7.91 -11.47 1.66
C ILE A 93 8.76 -12.76 1.68
N SER A 94 8.36 -13.79 0.97
CA SER A 94 9.08 -15.07 0.93
C SER A 94 10.17 -15.11 -0.14
N ALA A 95 10.56 -14.02 -0.73
CA ALA A 95 11.74 -13.71 -1.56
C ALA A 95 12.13 -14.69 -2.68
N GLU A 96 11.69 -15.93 -2.70
CA GLU A 96 12.09 -16.96 -3.66
C GLU A 96 11.00 -17.46 -4.59
N ILE A 97 9.84 -16.91 -4.44
CA ILE A 97 8.68 -17.41 -5.13
C ILE A 97 8.55 -16.79 -6.51
N THR A 98 9.44 -15.93 -6.84
CA THR A 98 9.70 -15.38 -8.16
C THR A 98 9.83 -16.43 -9.29
N LYS A 99 9.42 -17.64 -9.03
CA LYS A 99 9.22 -18.67 -10.05
C LYS A 99 7.75 -18.86 -10.39
N GLY A 100 6.85 -18.15 -9.74
CA GLY A 100 5.55 -17.81 -10.29
C GLY A 100 5.73 -17.08 -11.61
N GLY A 101 4.71 -16.85 -12.34
CA GLY A 101 4.73 -16.11 -13.58
C GLY A 101 5.20 -14.67 -13.39
N SER A 102 5.42 -13.98 -14.45
CA SER A 102 5.44 -12.53 -14.47
C SER A 102 4.02 -12.03 -14.70
N PHE A 103 3.72 -10.79 -14.29
CA PHE A 103 2.51 -10.11 -14.72
C PHE A 103 2.67 -9.72 -16.20
N GLU A 104 2.64 -10.70 -17.09
CA GLU A 104 2.83 -10.51 -18.52
C GLU A 104 1.48 -10.43 -19.24
N GLY A 105 1.31 -9.38 -20.01
CA GLY A 105 0.17 -9.24 -20.92
C GLY A 105 0.30 -7.97 -21.75
N PRO A 106 -0.10 -7.98 -23.03
CA PRO A 106 0.04 -6.83 -23.91
C PRO A 106 -0.89 -5.67 -23.55
N ASN A 107 -1.93 -5.90 -22.75
CA ASN A 107 -2.95 -4.90 -22.39
C ASN A 107 -3.51 -5.17 -20.99
N ASN A 108 -2.67 -5.13 -19.99
CA ASN A 108 -3.10 -5.33 -18.62
C ASN A 108 -4.04 -4.22 -18.18
N VAL A 109 -5.27 -4.59 -17.93
CA VAL A 109 -6.30 -3.69 -17.41
C VAL A 109 -6.76 -4.17 -16.06
N GLY A 110 -6.82 -3.24 -15.11
CA GLY A 110 -7.40 -3.49 -13.81
C GLY A 110 -8.64 -2.64 -13.57
N VAL A 111 -9.49 -3.11 -12.68
CA VAL A 111 -10.66 -2.38 -12.22
C VAL A 111 -10.65 -2.34 -10.70
N SER A 112 -10.78 -1.15 -10.14
CA SER A 112 -10.85 -0.94 -8.69
C SER A 112 -12.14 -0.24 -8.30
N GLY A 113 -12.66 -0.59 -7.12
CA GLY A 113 -13.80 0.06 -6.50
C GLY A 113 -13.55 0.31 -5.02
N ILE A 114 -13.85 1.52 -4.55
CA ILE A 114 -13.70 1.89 -3.14
C ILE A 114 -14.99 2.47 -2.60
N ILE A 115 -15.29 2.12 -1.35
CA ILE A 115 -16.28 2.82 -0.53
C ILE A 115 -15.65 3.18 0.81
N GLY A 116 -15.97 4.35 1.32
CA GLY A 116 -15.48 4.76 2.63
C GLY A 116 -16.46 5.66 3.35
N ALA A 117 -16.40 5.64 4.66
CA ALA A 117 -17.27 6.43 5.51
C ALA A 117 -16.56 6.87 6.79
N LYS A 118 -17.05 8.00 7.35
CA LYS A 118 -16.60 8.56 8.61
C LYS A 118 -17.79 8.68 9.57
N PHE A 119 -17.69 8.02 10.71
CA PHE A 119 -18.70 8.00 11.76
C PHE A 119 -18.10 8.48 13.09
N GLY A 120 -18.20 9.77 13.36
CA GLY A 120 -17.60 10.35 14.57
C GLY A 120 -16.08 10.17 14.60
N ALA A 121 -15.59 9.40 15.56
CA ALA A 121 -14.16 9.09 15.73
C ALA A 121 -13.67 7.90 14.89
N VAL A 122 -14.55 7.25 14.12
CA VAL A 122 -14.20 6.08 13.29
C VAL A 122 -14.23 6.45 11.83
N THR A 123 -13.18 6.07 11.10
CA THR A 123 -13.10 6.12 9.63
C THR A 123 -12.85 4.71 9.13
N ALA A 124 -13.58 4.29 8.11
CA ALA A 124 -13.41 2.98 7.48
C ALA A 124 -13.48 3.09 5.96
N ASN A 125 -12.71 2.26 5.28
CA ASN A 125 -12.85 2.04 3.84
C ASN A 125 -12.79 0.55 3.50
N LEU A 126 -13.40 0.20 2.38
CA LEU A 126 -13.33 -1.09 1.72
C LEU A 126 -12.94 -0.85 0.27
N LEU A 127 -11.84 -1.44 -0.13
CA LEU A 127 -11.28 -1.41 -1.47
C LEU A 127 -11.36 -2.82 -2.06
N GLY A 128 -11.82 -2.94 -3.30
CA GLY A 128 -11.75 -4.17 -4.08
C GLY A 128 -11.15 -3.89 -5.45
N SER A 129 -10.31 -4.78 -5.95
CA SER A 129 -9.69 -4.65 -7.26
C SER A 129 -9.60 -6.01 -7.96
N TYR A 130 -9.64 -5.98 -9.29
CA TYR A 130 -9.54 -7.15 -10.13
C TYR A 130 -8.55 -6.88 -11.27
N ASP A 131 -7.58 -7.77 -11.38
CA ASP A 131 -6.60 -7.83 -12.46
C ASP A 131 -7.15 -8.74 -13.56
N THR A 132 -7.46 -8.18 -14.73
CA THR A 132 -8.12 -8.94 -15.83
C THR A 132 -7.14 -9.84 -16.58
N ASP A 133 -5.84 -9.62 -16.43
CA ASP A 133 -4.81 -10.45 -17.05
C ASP A 133 -4.53 -11.70 -16.21
N GLN A 134 -4.37 -11.51 -14.91
CA GLN A 134 -4.16 -12.62 -13.99
C GLN A 134 -5.45 -13.37 -13.60
N GLU A 135 -6.60 -12.83 -13.98
CA GLU A 135 -7.93 -13.32 -13.58
C GLU A 135 -8.08 -13.42 -12.04
N ASN A 136 -7.31 -12.62 -11.30
CA ASN A 136 -7.27 -12.59 -9.85
C ASN A 136 -7.65 -11.22 -9.30
N GLY A 137 -8.10 -11.19 -8.06
CA GLY A 137 -8.49 -9.96 -7.39
C GLY A 137 -8.12 -9.94 -5.92
N ALA A 138 -8.19 -8.75 -5.33
CA ALA A 138 -7.95 -8.55 -3.92
C ALA A 138 -8.99 -7.60 -3.30
N ILE A 139 -9.27 -7.81 -2.02
CA ILE A 139 -10.14 -6.96 -1.21
C ILE A 139 -9.36 -6.53 0.04
N ARG A 140 -9.38 -5.24 0.35
CA ARG A 140 -8.76 -4.67 1.55
C ARG A 140 -9.75 -3.80 2.32
N ALA A 141 -9.81 -3.99 3.63
CA ALA A 141 -10.52 -3.10 4.54
C ALA A 141 -9.52 -2.42 5.47
N ILE A 142 -9.68 -1.11 5.69
CA ILE A 142 -8.92 -0.35 6.68
C ILE A 142 -9.92 0.38 7.58
N VAL A 143 -9.69 0.30 8.88
CA VAL A 143 -10.49 1.00 9.90
C VAL A 143 -9.56 1.75 10.83
N TYR A 144 -9.83 3.04 11.04
CA TYR A 144 -9.19 3.85 12.07
C TYR A 144 -10.21 4.28 13.11
N ALA A 145 -9.80 4.28 14.38
CA ALA A 145 -10.60 4.76 15.50
C ALA A 145 -9.76 5.60 16.45
N ASP A 146 -10.18 6.85 16.70
CA ASP A 146 -9.55 7.68 17.71
C ASP A 146 -9.95 7.18 19.10
N ILE A 147 -8.98 6.68 19.88
CA ILE A 147 -9.18 6.07 21.19
C ILE A 147 -8.15 6.62 22.17
N GLY A 148 -8.61 7.31 23.20
CA GLY A 148 -7.73 7.89 24.22
C GLY A 148 -6.70 8.86 23.62
N PRO A 149 -5.38 8.71 23.90
CA PRO A 149 -4.35 9.63 23.42
C PRO A 149 -3.87 9.33 21.99
N GLY A 150 -4.52 8.45 21.26
CA GLY A 150 -4.03 8.03 19.94
C GLY A 150 -5.11 7.53 19.01
N THR A 151 -4.67 6.98 17.89
CA THR A 151 -5.52 6.40 16.85
C THR A 151 -5.17 4.93 16.69
N PHE A 152 -6.14 4.06 16.85
CA PHE A 152 -6.04 2.63 16.54
C PHE A 152 -6.32 2.42 15.06
N GLY A 153 -5.47 1.66 14.37
CA GLY A 153 -5.61 1.22 12.99
C GLY A 153 -5.72 -0.29 12.92
N LEU A 154 -6.61 -0.78 12.09
CA LEU A 154 -6.80 -2.20 11.77
C LEU A 154 -7.00 -2.34 10.27
N SER A 155 -6.29 -3.27 9.65
CA SER A 155 -6.48 -3.63 8.25
C SER A 155 -6.55 -5.13 8.06
N GLY A 156 -7.31 -5.55 7.04
CA GLY A 156 -7.36 -6.92 6.57
C GLY A 156 -7.36 -6.93 5.03
N VAL A 157 -6.64 -7.89 4.46
CA VAL A 157 -6.58 -8.14 3.02
C VAL A 157 -6.91 -9.61 2.75
N TRP A 158 -7.58 -9.87 1.64
CA TRP A 158 -7.71 -11.19 1.04
C TRP A 158 -7.53 -11.07 -0.47
N ALA A 159 -6.82 -12.03 -1.08
CA ALA A 159 -6.62 -12.11 -2.52
C ALA A 159 -6.84 -13.54 -3.02
N SER A 160 -7.44 -13.68 -4.21
CA SER A 160 -7.71 -14.98 -4.83
C SER A 160 -6.45 -15.65 -5.41
N GLY A 161 -5.42 -14.88 -5.67
CA GLY A 161 -4.10 -15.25 -6.16
C GLY A 161 -3.25 -13.99 -6.23
N ALA A 162 -1.94 -14.13 -6.44
CA ALA A 162 -1.05 -12.99 -6.60
C ALA A 162 -1.45 -12.20 -7.83
N ASN A 163 -1.63 -10.90 -7.67
CA ASN A 163 -2.09 -10.01 -8.73
C ASN A 163 -1.41 -8.64 -8.60
N TYR A 164 -1.60 -7.79 -9.58
CA TYR A 164 -0.97 -6.47 -9.63
C TYR A 164 -1.22 -5.61 -8.39
N TYR A 165 -2.36 -5.76 -7.75
CA TYR A 165 -2.76 -4.96 -6.60
C TYR A 165 -2.24 -5.49 -5.27
N TYR A 166 -2.15 -6.82 -5.16
CA TYR A 166 -1.67 -7.47 -3.94
C TYR A 166 -1.07 -8.85 -4.23
N GLU A 167 0.13 -9.12 -3.72
CA GLU A 167 0.88 -10.34 -3.98
C GLU A 167 1.58 -10.91 -2.74
N GLU A 168 1.35 -10.33 -1.55
CA GLU A 168 2.12 -10.71 -0.36
C GLU A 168 1.69 -12.05 0.25
N SER A 169 0.39 -12.36 0.21
CA SER A 169 -0.20 -13.55 0.83
C SER A 169 -1.66 -13.73 0.39
N GLU A 170 -2.24 -14.92 0.59
CA GLU A 170 -3.68 -15.11 0.35
C GLU A 170 -4.52 -14.22 1.26
N TRP A 171 -4.11 -14.05 2.51
CA TRP A 171 -4.75 -13.13 3.45
C TRP A 171 -3.75 -12.52 4.43
N ALA A 172 -4.05 -11.35 4.90
CA ALA A 172 -3.27 -10.66 5.93
C ALA A 172 -4.15 -9.88 6.88
N VAL A 173 -3.68 -9.73 8.11
CA VAL A 173 -4.28 -8.84 9.11
C VAL A 173 -3.17 -8.03 9.76
N ALA A 174 -3.35 -6.71 9.81
CA ALA A 174 -2.42 -5.79 10.45
C ALA A 174 -3.14 -4.88 11.44
N ALA A 175 -2.47 -4.56 12.53
CA ALA A 175 -2.98 -3.64 13.55
C ALA A 175 -1.87 -2.74 14.07
N GLU A 176 -2.25 -1.50 14.41
CA GLU A 176 -1.35 -0.51 15.01
C GLU A 176 -2.05 0.36 16.04
N TYR A 177 -1.26 1.08 16.84
CA TYR A 177 -1.78 2.14 17.68
C TYR A 177 -0.84 3.34 17.70
N ALA A 178 -1.21 4.41 16.98
CA ALA A 178 -0.44 5.64 16.88
C ALA A 178 -0.65 6.52 18.13
N ILE A 179 0.24 6.42 19.09
CA ILE A 179 0.20 7.12 20.39
C ILE A 179 0.78 8.52 20.25
N LYS A 180 0.00 9.55 20.45
CA LYS A 180 0.46 10.94 20.55
C LYS A 180 1.09 11.16 21.94
N ALA A 181 2.36 10.79 22.10
CA ALA A 181 3.07 10.91 23.37
C ALA A 181 3.30 12.38 23.78
N THR A 182 3.50 13.26 22.80
CA THR A 182 3.53 14.72 22.96
C THR A 182 3.00 15.40 21.70
N ASP A 183 2.92 16.74 21.68
CA ASP A 183 2.55 17.50 20.47
C ASP A 183 3.54 17.30 19.29
N LYS A 184 4.73 16.78 19.58
CA LYS A 184 5.80 16.58 18.60
C LYS A 184 6.16 15.10 18.38
N LEU A 185 5.77 14.21 19.27
CA LEU A 185 6.21 12.82 19.27
C LEU A 185 5.01 11.89 19.15
N THR A 186 4.99 11.09 18.08
CA THR A 186 4.08 9.96 17.91
C THR A 186 4.88 8.67 17.90
N ILE A 187 4.41 7.65 18.61
CA ILE A 187 5.02 6.31 18.68
C ILE A 187 3.94 5.32 18.26
N THR A 188 4.22 4.54 17.23
CA THR A 188 3.27 3.62 16.59
C THR A 188 3.82 2.19 16.65
N PRO A 189 3.59 1.43 17.72
CA PRO A 189 3.74 -0.03 17.69
C PRO A 189 2.72 -0.63 16.72
N ALA A 190 3.16 -1.64 15.96
CA ALA A 190 2.33 -2.34 15.00
C ALA A 190 2.74 -3.80 14.85
N ALA A 191 1.82 -4.63 14.38
CA ALA A 191 2.07 -6.01 14.00
C ALA A 191 1.19 -6.41 12.81
N GLN A 192 1.69 -7.36 12.02
CA GLN A 192 0.98 -7.97 10.90
C GLN A 192 1.22 -9.48 10.88
N TYR A 193 0.21 -10.22 10.47
CA TYR A 193 0.28 -11.63 10.15
C TYR A 193 -0.14 -11.83 8.69
N LEU A 194 0.59 -12.69 7.97
CA LEU A 194 0.38 -13.03 6.57
C LEU A 194 0.23 -14.55 6.48
N GLY A 195 -0.93 -15.01 6.02
CA GLY A 195 -1.22 -16.43 5.87
C GLY A 195 -1.19 -16.85 4.40
N THR A 196 -0.62 -18.03 4.15
CA THR A 196 -0.40 -18.58 2.80
C THR A 196 0.42 -17.65 1.92
N ILE A 197 1.74 -17.64 2.16
CA ILE A 197 2.65 -16.71 1.47
C ILE A 197 3.30 -17.30 0.22
N ASP A 198 3.23 -18.62 0.02
CA ASP A 198 3.81 -19.27 -1.17
C ASP A 198 2.93 -19.02 -2.40
N ILE A 199 3.60 -18.82 -3.54
CA ILE A 199 2.95 -18.55 -4.84
C ILE A 199 3.37 -19.63 -5.82
N ALA A 200 2.41 -20.31 -6.43
CA ALA A 200 2.62 -21.30 -7.47
C ALA A 200 2.96 -20.64 -8.82
N PRO A 201 3.46 -21.41 -9.82
CA PRO A 201 3.80 -20.85 -11.14
C PRO A 201 2.64 -20.23 -11.94
N ASP A 202 1.41 -20.52 -11.56
CA ASP A 202 0.17 -19.95 -12.11
C ASP A 202 -0.34 -18.72 -11.33
N ASN A 203 0.48 -18.22 -10.39
CA ASN A 203 0.21 -17.11 -9.51
C ASN A 203 -0.86 -17.37 -8.43
N ASP A 204 -1.32 -18.59 -8.26
CA ASP A 204 -2.17 -18.95 -7.13
C ASP A 204 -1.36 -19.03 -5.82
N PHE A 205 -1.97 -18.61 -4.72
CA PHE A 205 -1.42 -18.85 -3.40
C PHE A 205 -1.52 -20.32 -3.03
N THR A 206 -0.47 -20.88 -2.42
CA THR A 206 -0.36 -22.31 -2.15
C THR A 206 0.41 -22.60 -0.88
N GLY A 207 0.35 -23.87 -0.41
CA GLY A 207 1.09 -24.29 0.76
C GLY A 207 0.46 -23.85 2.07
N ASP A 208 1.24 -23.94 3.14
CA ASP A 208 0.84 -23.65 4.52
C ASP A 208 1.84 -22.73 5.24
N ARG A 209 2.77 -22.12 4.50
CA ARG A 209 3.74 -21.19 5.07
C ARG A 209 3.10 -19.86 5.38
N ASP A 210 3.46 -19.33 6.53
CA ASP A 210 3.00 -18.07 7.06
C ASP A 210 4.17 -17.13 7.35
N ALA A 211 3.88 -15.88 7.61
CA ALA A 211 4.86 -14.93 8.12
C ALA A 211 4.20 -13.96 9.08
N TRP A 212 5.00 -13.39 9.98
CA TRP A 212 4.54 -12.29 10.81
C TRP A 212 5.60 -11.20 10.92
N ARG A 213 5.14 -10.02 11.18
CA ARG A 213 5.97 -8.83 11.41
C ARG A 213 5.51 -8.12 12.67
N ALA A 214 6.46 -7.54 13.40
CA ALA A 214 6.15 -6.62 14.48
C ALA A 214 7.19 -5.51 14.49
N GLY A 215 6.76 -4.29 14.76
CA GLY A 215 7.68 -3.16 14.72
C GLY A 215 7.18 -1.93 15.45
N VAL A 216 7.97 -0.90 15.37
CA VAL A 216 7.64 0.41 15.91
C VAL A 216 8.11 1.49 14.96
N THR A 217 7.21 2.45 14.71
CA THR A 217 7.51 3.69 14.01
C THR A 217 7.51 4.84 15.01
N VAL A 218 8.50 5.70 14.94
CA VAL A 218 8.60 6.91 15.75
C VAL A 218 8.68 8.12 14.84
N ASP A 219 7.68 8.99 14.92
CA ASP A 219 7.62 10.26 14.21
C ASP A 219 7.90 11.42 15.18
N TYR A 220 8.85 12.28 14.84
CA TYR A 220 9.21 13.43 15.64
C TYR A 220 9.24 14.73 14.82
N LYS A 221 8.37 15.68 15.17
CA LYS A 221 8.35 17.04 14.60
C LYS A 221 9.45 17.89 15.19
N ILE A 222 10.57 18.03 14.48
CA ILE A 222 11.71 18.85 14.93
C ILE A 222 11.29 20.33 14.98
N THR A 223 10.75 20.83 13.86
CA THR A 223 10.18 22.17 13.72
C THR A 223 9.13 22.15 12.59
N GLN A 224 8.48 23.28 12.33
CA GLN A 224 7.52 23.38 11.23
C GLN A 224 8.16 22.98 9.89
N GLY A 225 7.58 21.98 9.22
CA GLY A 225 8.03 21.46 7.95
C GLY A 225 9.35 20.66 8.00
N LEU A 226 9.89 20.31 9.18
CA LEU A 226 11.03 19.42 9.32
C LEU A 226 10.69 18.32 10.32
N ASP A 227 10.61 17.09 9.81
CA ASP A 227 10.20 15.91 10.55
C ASP A 227 11.29 14.83 10.45
N ALA A 228 11.47 14.07 11.52
CA ALA A 228 12.28 12.88 11.56
C ALA A 228 11.37 11.65 11.78
N LYS A 229 11.65 10.56 11.07
CA LYS A 229 10.99 9.27 11.25
C LYS A 229 12.05 8.19 11.44
N VAL A 230 11.79 7.29 12.37
CA VAL A 230 12.58 6.07 12.57
C VAL A 230 11.61 4.90 12.59
N ALA A 231 11.90 3.86 11.84
CA ALA A 231 11.15 2.61 11.89
C ALA A 231 12.10 1.43 12.09
N VAL A 232 11.68 0.48 12.92
CA VAL A 232 12.40 -0.79 13.13
C VAL A 232 11.35 -1.90 13.16
N ASN A 233 11.55 -2.91 12.33
CA ASN A 233 10.66 -4.06 12.20
C ASN A 233 11.45 -5.35 12.35
N TYR A 234 10.90 -6.29 13.08
CA TYR A 234 11.28 -7.69 13.10
C TYR A 234 10.27 -8.47 12.25
N GLN A 235 10.75 -9.44 11.51
CA GLN A 235 9.96 -10.29 10.65
C GLN A 235 10.45 -11.73 10.81
N ASP A 236 9.54 -12.67 10.81
CA ASP A 236 9.79 -14.09 10.81
C ASP A 236 8.93 -14.77 9.73
N VAL A 237 9.57 -15.58 8.90
CA VAL A 237 8.96 -16.29 7.77
C VAL A 237 9.14 -17.79 8.00
N ASP A 238 8.04 -18.51 8.03
CA ASP A 238 8.03 -19.95 8.25
C ASP A 238 8.91 -20.72 7.25
N GLY A 239 9.48 -21.84 7.70
CA GLY A 239 10.26 -22.75 6.88
C GLY A 239 11.64 -23.06 7.46
N THR A 240 12.54 -23.57 6.63
CA THR A 240 13.93 -23.85 7.02
C THR A 240 14.78 -22.61 6.79
N ASP A 241 15.45 -22.11 7.82
CA ASP A 241 16.29 -20.92 7.77
C ASP A 241 17.20 -20.88 6.54
N GLY A 242 17.14 -19.77 5.81
CA GLY A 242 17.92 -19.55 4.60
C GLY A 242 17.43 -20.30 3.35
N VAL A 243 16.29 -20.98 3.44
CA VAL A 243 15.64 -21.62 2.29
C VAL A 243 14.34 -20.89 1.98
N ASN A 244 14.17 -20.46 0.72
CA ASN A 244 12.96 -19.78 0.25
C ASN A 244 12.56 -18.57 1.11
N GLY A 245 13.54 -17.74 1.52
CA GLY A 245 13.29 -16.56 2.35
C GLY A 245 12.87 -16.86 3.79
N ALA A 246 12.85 -18.14 4.21
CA ALA A 246 12.52 -18.52 5.58
C ALA A 246 13.55 -18.03 6.59
N GLY A 247 13.11 -17.81 7.82
CA GLY A 247 13.90 -17.33 8.94
C GLY A 247 13.56 -15.92 9.36
N ASP A 248 14.30 -15.41 10.31
CA ASP A 248 14.06 -14.10 10.90
C ASP A 248 14.95 -12.99 10.30
N SER A 249 14.44 -11.80 10.30
CA SER A 249 15.19 -10.62 9.86
C SER A 249 14.76 -9.35 10.57
N TRP A 250 15.69 -8.39 10.61
CA TRP A 250 15.44 -7.04 11.08
C TRP A 250 15.56 -6.06 9.93
N THR A 251 14.57 -5.18 9.79
CA THR A 251 14.58 -4.09 8.81
C THR A 251 14.30 -2.76 9.50
N GLY A 252 14.72 -1.68 8.90
CA GLY A 252 14.43 -0.35 9.45
C GLY A 252 15.14 0.75 8.70
N PHE A 253 14.73 1.98 8.98
CA PHE A 253 15.34 3.16 8.39
C PHE A 253 15.25 4.37 9.32
N VAL A 254 16.04 5.37 8.99
CA VAL A 254 15.93 6.73 9.51
C VAL A 254 15.66 7.66 8.34
N ARG A 255 14.62 8.48 8.45
CA ARG A 255 14.24 9.49 7.45
C ARG A 255 14.25 10.88 8.07
N LEU A 256 14.83 11.84 7.37
CA LEU A 256 14.66 13.26 7.65
C LEU A 256 13.94 13.89 6.46
N GLN A 257 12.81 14.52 6.69
CA GLN A 257 11.98 15.09 5.64
C GLN A 257 11.76 16.57 5.85
N ARG A 258 12.00 17.37 4.80
CA ARG A 258 11.72 18.81 4.78
C ARG A 258 10.62 19.12 3.78
N THR A 259 9.57 19.79 4.27
CA THR A 259 8.47 20.34 3.43
C THR A 259 8.60 21.87 3.42
N PHE A 260 8.46 22.49 2.25
CA PHE A 260 8.61 23.93 2.01
C PHE A 260 7.26 24.60 1.79
#